data_bf14f8a5d8b30e66c83e1f167f4b7872
#
_entry.id   bf14f8a5d8b30e66c83e1f167f4b7872
#
_cell.length_a   1.000
_cell.length_b   1.000
_cell.length_c   1.000
_cell.angle_alpha   90.00
_cell.angle_beta   90.00
_cell.angle_gamma   90.00
#
_symmetry.space_group_name_H-M   'P 1'
#
loop_
_entity.id
_entity.type
_entity.pdbx_description
1 polymer ?
#
loop_
_entity_poly.entity_id
_entity_poly.type
_entity_poly.pdbx_seq_one_letter_code
_entity_poly.pdbx_strand_id
1 'polypeptide(L)'
;MAVSIPYAVASADGLSPEHRETVLGLLNNWQSHYAGNVLRCRYYEARNMLKDLGIAVPDSLQGLEVACGWGYKCVEVMRDHVSFDGFSAPEDADMESLLKQVARRNFMSTRVGKAVNSALKYCFSMWVVTADDGGHARITAYPPTLCTGIWDDAGECLSAGMWVVSFAKERGRRTNRPDWVDVMLPECLIRIRADGEGRWSAEYVGHGLGIVPMFVMPYNPDDDRPFGVSRINSEVRWLIDCAMRASVNEEVAAAFAASTQKYLLGTDGDAFADKTKWSAFIGSIFEVTKNQDGDIPQFGQLAQPSMQPMTEHFANLCKRMSAATGIHVGQFGIMSDNPSSADAIYLENSPLILKCKTFIKEAKAALSRVAVAAVATELGASYAEAEEACDVSVNFLNPAMPTLAQQTDSSIKLASVVDGFAGTPTFWRLNGLDDDEVRNVSSEIRRNVTRSAALDLMAGVRQAPEPAAADD
;
A
#
# COMPACT_ATOMS: atom_id res chain seq x y z
N MET A 1 -14.13 -5.44 -38.65
CA MET A 1 -13.42 -4.55 -37.71
C MET A 1 -13.86 -4.95 -36.32
N ALA A 2 -12.92 -5.31 -35.42
CA ALA A 2 -13.26 -5.56 -34.03
C ALA A 2 -13.65 -4.20 -33.43
N VAL A 3 -14.88 -4.09 -32.91
CA VAL A 3 -15.37 -2.91 -32.20
C VAL A 3 -14.51 -2.74 -30.94
N SER A 4 -13.99 -1.55 -30.67
CA SER A 4 -13.23 -1.32 -29.45
C SER A 4 -14.13 -1.58 -28.23
N ILE A 5 -13.59 -2.15 -27.16
CA ILE A 5 -14.37 -2.49 -25.96
C ILE A 5 -15.11 -1.28 -25.40
N PRO A 6 -14.52 -0.08 -25.28
CA PRO A 6 -15.24 1.10 -24.83
C PRO A 6 -16.50 1.40 -25.65
N TYR A 7 -16.40 1.31 -26.96
CA TYR A 7 -17.50 1.58 -27.85
C TYR A 7 -18.60 0.51 -27.76
N ALA A 8 -18.22 -0.77 -27.59
CA ALA A 8 -19.18 -1.85 -27.40
C ALA A 8 -19.99 -1.69 -26.11
N VAL A 9 -19.34 -1.34 -25.00
CA VAL A 9 -19.98 -1.09 -23.70
C VAL A 9 -20.88 0.15 -23.75
N ALA A 10 -20.42 1.25 -24.34
CA ALA A 10 -21.22 2.48 -24.51
C ALA A 10 -22.40 2.30 -25.48
N SER A 11 -22.45 1.22 -26.24
CA SER A 11 -23.55 0.85 -27.13
C SER A 11 -24.46 -0.23 -26.53
N ALA A 12 -24.41 -0.46 -25.22
CA ALA A 12 -25.22 -1.46 -24.52
C ALA A 12 -26.72 -1.21 -24.72
N ASP A 13 -27.48 -2.29 -24.90
CA ASP A 13 -28.93 -2.23 -24.98
C ASP A 13 -29.51 -1.74 -23.64
N GLY A 14 -30.51 -0.85 -23.70
CA GLY A 14 -31.07 -0.20 -22.51
C GLY A 14 -30.27 1.00 -21.98
N LEU A 15 -29.07 1.30 -22.51
CA LEU A 15 -28.31 2.50 -22.11
C LEU A 15 -28.87 3.76 -22.74
N SER A 16 -29.26 4.75 -21.90
CA SER A 16 -29.77 6.06 -22.34
C SER A 16 -28.73 6.79 -23.21
N PRO A 17 -29.17 7.46 -24.28
CA PRO A 17 -28.28 8.24 -25.14
C PRO A 17 -27.47 9.31 -24.40
N GLU A 18 -28.04 9.95 -23.38
CA GLU A 18 -27.38 10.98 -22.56
C GLU A 18 -26.24 10.46 -21.74
N HIS A 19 -26.28 9.18 -21.29
CA HIS A 19 -25.22 8.56 -20.51
C HIS A 19 -24.14 7.90 -21.35
N ARG A 20 -24.34 7.74 -22.66
CA ARG A 20 -23.37 7.08 -23.56
C ARG A 20 -22.03 7.78 -23.61
N GLU A 21 -22.04 9.10 -23.69
CA GLU A 21 -20.83 9.91 -23.75
C GLU A 21 -20.04 9.80 -22.44
N THR A 22 -20.70 9.88 -21.30
CA THR A 22 -20.10 9.69 -19.97
C THR A 22 -19.49 8.31 -19.80
N VAL A 23 -20.22 7.26 -20.17
CA VAL A 23 -19.73 5.86 -20.12
C VAL A 23 -18.52 5.68 -21.03
N LEU A 24 -18.56 6.21 -22.25
CA LEU A 24 -17.44 6.15 -23.20
C LEU A 24 -16.23 6.91 -22.68
N GLY A 25 -16.43 8.10 -22.10
CA GLY A 25 -15.38 8.92 -21.50
C GLY A 25 -14.68 8.18 -20.34
N LEU A 26 -15.45 7.59 -19.42
CA LEU A 26 -14.94 6.79 -18.30
C LEU A 26 -14.10 5.59 -18.79
N LEU A 27 -14.60 4.85 -19.76
CA LEU A 27 -13.89 3.67 -20.28
C LEU A 27 -12.60 4.04 -21.00
N ASN A 28 -12.60 5.12 -21.77
CA ASN A 28 -11.39 5.61 -22.44
C ASN A 28 -10.36 6.12 -21.41
N ASN A 29 -10.81 6.83 -20.39
CA ASN A 29 -9.95 7.30 -19.30
C ASN A 29 -9.31 6.11 -18.56
N TRP A 30 -10.09 5.10 -18.17
CA TRP A 30 -9.58 3.88 -17.53
C TRP A 30 -8.55 3.17 -18.42
N GLN A 31 -8.86 3.00 -19.71
CA GLN A 31 -8.00 2.30 -20.65
C GLN A 31 -6.66 3.04 -20.89
N SER A 32 -6.69 4.37 -20.94
CA SER A 32 -5.48 5.20 -21.14
C SER A 32 -4.49 5.07 -19.98
N HIS A 33 -4.98 4.91 -18.74
CA HIS A 33 -4.16 4.78 -17.54
C HIS A 33 -3.78 3.33 -17.20
N TYR A 34 -4.47 2.34 -17.78
CA TYR A 34 -4.31 0.93 -17.42
C TYR A 34 -2.88 0.42 -17.60
N ALA A 35 -2.23 0.71 -18.73
CA ALA A 35 -0.86 0.28 -19.01
C ALA A 35 0.16 0.85 -18.01
N GLY A 36 0.01 2.13 -17.64
CA GLY A 36 0.82 2.78 -16.61
C GLY A 36 0.66 2.14 -15.23
N ASN A 37 -0.56 1.77 -14.87
CA ASN A 37 -0.85 1.10 -13.61
C ASN A 37 -0.29 -0.33 -13.57
N VAL A 38 -0.39 -1.08 -14.67
CA VAL A 38 0.23 -2.40 -14.78
C VAL A 38 1.76 -2.31 -14.69
N LEU A 39 2.37 -1.27 -15.28
CA LEU A 39 3.81 -1.04 -15.17
C LEU A 39 4.22 -0.82 -13.70
N ARG A 40 3.51 0.04 -12.95
CA ARG A 40 3.78 0.26 -11.51
C ARG A 40 3.65 -1.03 -10.70
N CYS A 41 2.66 -1.87 -11.03
CA CYS A 41 2.50 -3.18 -10.39
C CYS A 41 3.71 -4.09 -10.63
N ARG A 42 4.26 -4.11 -11.85
CA ARG A 42 5.47 -4.91 -12.17
C ARG A 42 6.67 -4.46 -11.35
N TYR A 43 6.89 -3.14 -11.20
CA TYR A 43 7.96 -2.62 -10.34
C TYR A 43 7.75 -2.94 -8.87
N TYR A 44 6.49 -2.89 -8.40
CA TYR A 44 6.14 -3.29 -7.04
C TYR A 44 6.42 -4.77 -6.77
N GLU A 45 6.10 -5.65 -7.73
CA GLU A 45 6.28 -7.10 -7.63
C GLU A 45 7.71 -7.56 -8.00
N ALA A 46 8.62 -6.64 -8.29
CA ALA A 46 9.96 -6.92 -8.80
C ALA A 46 9.96 -7.80 -10.07
N ARG A 47 8.94 -7.63 -10.92
CA ARG A 47 8.78 -8.34 -12.21
C ARG A 47 9.03 -7.43 -13.42
N ASN A 48 9.70 -6.31 -13.22
CA ASN A 48 10.14 -5.46 -14.30
C ASN A 48 11.33 -6.10 -15.02
N MET A 49 11.30 -6.06 -16.35
CA MET A 49 12.41 -6.56 -17.17
C MET A 49 13.27 -5.37 -17.59
N LEU A 50 14.57 -5.50 -17.42
CA LEU A 50 15.51 -4.55 -18.01
C LEU A 50 15.48 -4.69 -19.53
N LYS A 51 15.22 -3.57 -20.23
CA LYS A 51 15.18 -3.54 -21.68
C LYS A 51 16.58 -3.55 -22.30
N ASP A 52 17.56 -3.03 -21.57
CA ASP A 52 18.93 -2.90 -22.00
C ASP A 52 19.86 -3.08 -20.80
N LEU A 53 20.72 -4.05 -20.87
CA LEU A 53 21.73 -4.32 -19.83
C LEU A 53 22.92 -3.34 -19.95
N GLY A 54 23.04 -2.61 -21.08
CA GLY A 54 23.97 -1.50 -21.30
C GLY A 54 25.46 -1.87 -21.37
N ILE A 55 25.81 -3.14 -21.19
CA ILE A 55 27.19 -3.65 -21.22
C ILE A 55 27.21 -4.96 -22.01
N ALA A 56 28.35 -5.29 -22.59
CA ALA A 56 28.58 -6.59 -23.23
C ALA A 56 28.56 -7.71 -22.16
N VAL A 57 27.34 -8.12 -21.77
CA VAL A 57 27.15 -9.27 -20.90
C VAL A 57 27.47 -10.53 -21.70
N PRO A 58 28.37 -11.41 -21.23
CA PRO A 58 28.67 -12.66 -21.89
C PRO A 58 27.39 -13.48 -22.12
N ASP A 59 27.30 -14.19 -23.25
CA ASP A 59 26.13 -15.01 -23.60
C ASP A 59 25.73 -16.01 -22.52
N SER A 60 26.71 -16.50 -21.76
CA SER A 60 26.50 -17.39 -20.62
C SER A 60 25.76 -16.75 -19.44
N LEU A 61 25.71 -15.42 -19.37
CA LEU A 61 25.07 -14.64 -18.30
C LEU A 61 23.81 -13.88 -18.77
N GLN A 62 23.44 -13.98 -20.05
CA GLN A 62 22.23 -13.33 -20.59
C GLN A 62 20.93 -13.86 -19.99
N GLY A 63 20.93 -15.05 -19.39
CA GLY A 63 19.79 -15.65 -18.70
C GLY A 63 19.69 -15.29 -17.19
N LEU A 64 20.51 -14.38 -16.69
CA LEU A 64 20.48 -14.01 -15.30
C LEU A 64 19.22 -13.18 -14.98
N GLU A 65 18.31 -13.74 -14.21
CA GLU A 65 17.15 -13.01 -13.70
C GLU A 65 17.58 -12.24 -12.44
N VAL A 66 17.59 -10.91 -12.55
CA VAL A 66 17.87 -10.02 -11.42
C VAL A 66 16.58 -9.33 -11.01
N ALA A 67 16.24 -9.43 -9.73
CA ALA A 67 15.09 -8.80 -9.13
C ALA A 67 15.52 -7.75 -8.09
N CYS A 68 14.87 -6.57 -8.11
CA CYS A 68 15.10 -5.52 -7.11
C CYS A 68 13.80 -5.20 -6.39
N GLY A 69 13.71 -5.53 -5.10
CA GLY A 69 12.53 -5.37 -4.26
C GLY A 69 12.27 -3.93 -3.75
N TRP A 70 12.99 -2.93 -4.24
CA TRP A 70 12.86 -1.55 -3.76
C TRP A 70 11.49 -0.95 -4.02
N GLY A 71 10.80 -1.34 -5.11
CA GLY A 71 9.43 -0.91 -5.38
C GLY A 71 8.44 -1.37 -4.30
N TYR A 72 8.58 -2.61 -3.83
CA TYR A 72 7.84 -3.14 -2.70
C TYR A 72 8.18 -2.36 -1.41
N LYS A 73 9.47 -2.19 -1.09
CA LYS A 73 9.92 -1.46 0.09
C LYS A 73 9.40 -0.03 0.15
N CYS A 74 9.38 0.70 -0.97
CA CYS A 74 8.87 2.06 -1.04
C CYS A 74 7.41 2.18 -0.60
N VAL A 75 6.60 1.17 -0.83
CA VAL A 75 5.17 1.14 -0.49
C VAL A 75 4.96 0.58 0.92
N GLU A 76 5.53 -0.60 1.21
CA GLU A 76 5.29 -1.34 2.44
C GLU A 76 5.75 -0.57 3.68
N VAL A 77 6.95 0.01 3.65
CA VAL A 77 7.47 0.76 4.80
C VAL A 77 6.54 1.92 5.18
N MET A 78 5.98 2.64 4.21
CA MET A 78 5.02 3.70 4.50
C MET A 78 3.65 3.16 4.93
N ARG A 79 3.16 2.09 4.27
CA ARG A 79 1.89 1.44 4.63
C ARG A 79 1.88 1.00 6.09
N ASP A 80 2.98 0.41 6.56
CA ASP A 80 3.09 -0.13 7.92
C ASP A 80 3.02 0.96 9.00
N HIS A 81 3.33 2.22 8.64
CA HIS A 81 3.15 3.39 9.51
C HIS A 81 1.73 4.00 9.44
N VAL A 82 0.83 3.52 8.57
CA VAL A 82 -0.52 4.05 8.39
C VAL A 82 -1.54 3.02 8.84
N SER A 83 -1.92 3.06 10.10
CA SER A 83 -2.86 2.12 10.70
C SER A 83 -4.18 2.81 11.07
N PHE A 84 -5.29 2.32 10.50
CA PHE A 84 -6.65 2.79 10.78
C PHE A 84 -7.15 2.24 12.10
N ASP A 85 -7.70 3.13 12.97
CA ASP A 85 -8.16 2.83 14.32
C ASP A 85 -9.70 2.94 14.48
N GLY A 86 -10.43 3.16 13.39
CA GLY A 86 -11.88 3.15 13.40
C GLY A 86 -12.54 4.49 13.12
N PHE A 87 -13.87 4.48 13.11
CA PHE A 87 -14.72 5.66 13.11
C PHE A 87 -15.21 5.95 14.52
N SER A 88 -15.46 7.22 14.83
CA SER A 88 -16.05 7.65 16.08
C SER A 88 -17.01 8.82 15.87
N ALA A 89 -18.06 8.88 16.70
CA ALA A 89 -19.01 9.98 16.82
C ALA A 89 -19.17 10.29 18.32
N PRO A 90 -18.22 11.06 18.93
CA PRO A 90 -18.16 11.20 20.39
C PRO A 90 -19.39 11.84 21.04
N GLU A 91 -20.13 12.65 20.29
CA GLU A 91 -21.31 13.38 20.78
C GLU A 91 -22.59 12.58 20.69
N ASP A 92 -22.64 11.50 19.86
CA ASP A 92 -23.82 10.67 19.62
C ASP A 92 -23.51 9.17 19.80
N ALA A 93 -23.99 8.59 20.90
CA ALA A 93 -23.77 7.19 21.23
C ALA A 93 -24.46 6.20 20.28
N ASP A 94 -25.59 6.56 19.70
CA ASP A 94 -26.33 5.72 18.76
C ASP A 94 -25.61 5.73 17.42
N MET A 95 -25.13 6.88 16.97
CA MET A 95 -24.30 7.03 15.78
C MET A 95 -22.96 6.30 15.93
N GLU A 96 -22.30 6.41 17.08
CA GLU A 96 -21.08 5.66 17.41
C GLU A 96 -21.30 4.14 17.29
N SER A 97 -22.44 3.64 17.80
CA SER A 97 -22.81 2.22 17.69
C SER A 97 -23.05 1.80 16.24
N LEU A 98 -23.77 2.60 15.45
CA LEU A 98 -24.03 2.36 14.03
C LEU A 98 -22.73 2.31 13.24
N LEU A 99 -21.85 3.29 13.41
CA LEU A 99 -20.54 3.34 12.74
C LEU A 99 -19.66 2.12 13.06
N LYS A 100 -19.66 1.66 14.33
CA LYS A 100 -18.96 0.42 14.72
C LYS A 100 -19.54 -0.82 14.03
N GLN A 101 -20.87 -0.90 13.89
CA GLN A 101 -21.52 -2.01 13.19
C GLN A 101 -21.19 -1.99 11.70
N VAL A 102 -21.27 -0.82 11.04
CA VAL A 102 -20.89 -0.63 9.63
C VAL A 102 -19.42 -1.01 9.42
N ALA A 103 -18.52 -0.51 10.27
CA ALA A 103 -17.09 -0.81 10.18
C ALA A 103 -16.81 -2.31 10.31
N ARG A 104 -17.46 -3.00 11.25
CA ARG A 104 -17.32 -4.46 11.47
C ARG A 104 -17.86 -5.24 10.28
N ARG A 105 -19.09 -4.94 9.81
CA ARG A 105 -19.74 -5.62 8.68
C ARG A 105 -18.91 -5.52 7.41
N ASN A 106 -18.25 -4.38 7.21
CA ASN A 106 -17.43 -4.10 6.04
C ASN A 106 -15.94 -4.42 6.21
N PHE A 107 -15.51 -5.00 7.33
CA PHE A 107 -14.11 -5.34 7.61
C PHE A 107 -13.16 -4.15 7.40
N MET A 108 -13.54 -2.96 7.88
CA MET A 108 -12.86 -1.70 7.56
C MET A 108 -11.38 -1.72 7.99
N SER A 109 -11.03 -2.30 9.15
CA SER A 109 -9.64 -2.40 9.61
C SER A 109 -8.71 -3.06 8.58
N THR A 110 -9.16 -4.15 7.97
CA THR A 110 -8.38 -4.85 6.93
C THR A 110 -8.47 -4.15 5.56
N ARG A 111 -9.64 -3.61 5.23
CA ARG A 111 -9.91 -3.00 3.93
C ARG A 111 -9.15 -1.69 3.75
N VAL A 112 -9.07 -0.87 4.80
CA VAL A 112 -8.29 0.37 4.76
C VAL A 112 -6.82 0.09 4.49
N GLY A 113 -6.20 -0.90 5.14
CA GLY A 113 -4.81 -1.27 4.87
C GLY A 113 -4.56 -1.67 3.41
N LYS A 114 -5.51 -2.39 2.78
CA LYS A 114 -5.45 -2.73 1.34
C LYS A 114 -5.61 -1.49 0.45
N ALA A 115 -6.50 -0.57 0.83
CA ALA A 115 -6.72 0.68 0.11
C ALA A 115 -5.51 1.61 0.21
N VAL A 116 -4.88 1.71 1.39
CA VAL A 116 -3.62 2.43 1.59
C VAL A 116 -2.53 1.88 0.65
N ASN A 117 -2.36 0.56 0.60
CA ASN A 117 -1.40 -0.07 -0.32
C ASN A 117 -1.71 0.31 -1.79
N SER A 118 -2.99 0.30 -2.19
CA SER A 118 -3.41 0.71 -3.53
C SER A 118 -3.06 2.16 -3.82
N ALA A 119 -3.37 3.09 -2.91
CA ALA A 119 -3.09 4.51 -3.06
C ALA A 119 -1.58 4.77 -3.21
N LEU A 120 -0.77 4.19 -2.37
CA LEU A 120 0.69 4.34 -2.41
C LEU A 120 1.30 3.73 -3.69
N LYS A 121 0.81 2.57 -4.12
CA LYS A 121 1.33 1.85 -5.29
C LYS A 121 0.93 2.51 -6.61
N TYR A 122 -0.34 2.91 -6.76
CA TYR A 122 -0.87 3.39 -8.04
C TYR A 122 -1.00 4.91 -8.12
N CYS A 123 -1.60 5.56 -7.21
CA CYS A 123 -1.81 6.98 -6.94
C CYS A 123 -3.02 7.22 -6.03
N PHE A 124 -4.08 6.39 -6.12
CA PHE A 124 -5.27 6.47 -5.28
C PHE A 124 -5.87 5.09 -5.01
N SER A 125 -6.80 5.06 -4.08
CA SER A 125 -7.82 4.01 -3.96
C SER A 125 -9.19 4.64 -4.05
N MET A 126 -10.10 4.01 -4.80
CA MET A 126 -11.47 4.47 -4.96
C MET A 126 -12.38 3.72 -4.00
N TRP A 127 -13.02 4.45 -3.10
CA TRP A 127 -14.03 3.90 -2.20
C TRP A 127 -15.40 4.01 -2.84
N VAL A 128 -16.18 2.96 -2.76
CA VAL A 128 -17.52 2.89 -3.32
C VAL A 128 -18.47 2.42 -2.22
N VAL A 129 -19.56 3.18 -2.02
CA VAL A 129 -20.63 2.83 -1.08
C VAL A 129 -21.87 2.45 -1.89
N THR A 130 -22.41 1.27 -1.61
CA THR A 130 -23.65 0.76 -2.25
C THR A 130 -24.52 0.12 -1.17
N ALA A 131 -25.80 -0.06 -1.44
CA ALA A 131 -26.67 -0.89 -0.60
C ALA A 131 -26.53 -2.37 -0.96
N ASP A 132 -26.58 -3.26 0.03
CA ASP A 132 -26.78 -4.69 -0.19
C ASP A 132 -28.27 -5.02 -0.33
N ASP A 133 -28.61 -6.30 -0.56
CA ASP A 133 -29.99 -6.77 -0.72
C ASP A 133 -30.85 -6.54 0.54
N GLY A 134 -30.22 -6.30 1.69
CA GLY A 134 -30.88 -5.97 2.96
C GLY A 134 -31.00 -4.47 3.23
N GLY A 135 -30.57 -3.62 2.30
CA GLY A 135 -30.52 -2.16 2.46
C GLY A 135 -29.35 -1.66 3.31
N HIS A 136 -28.43 -2.54 3.70
CA HIS A 136 -27.29 -2.15 4.50
C HIS A 136 -26.13 -1.62 3.65
N ALA A 137 -25.36 -0.68 4.21
CA ALA A 137 -24.22 -0.09 3.53
C ALA A 137 -23.10 -1.11 3.29
N ARG A 138 -22.75 -1.30 2.02
CA ARG A 138 -21.62 -2.08 1.56
C ARG A 138 -20.53 -1.15 1.07
N ILE A 139 -19.39 -1.11 1.79
CA ILE A 139 -18.24 -0.29 1.48
C ILE A 139 -17.19 -1.17 0.77
N THR A 140 -16.75 -0.76 -0.41
CA THR A 140 -15.72 -1.48 -1.19
C THR A 140 -14.64 -0.52 -1.64
N ALA A 141 -13.38 -0.99 -1.68
CA ALA A 141 -12.26 -0.21 -2.19
C ALA A 141 -11.72 -0.85 -3.47
N TYR A 142 -11.55 -0.06 -4.52
CA TYR A 142 -11.04 -0.49 -5.83
C TYR A 142 -9.72 0.20 -6.18
N PRO A 143 -8.74 -0.55 -6.71
CA PRO A 143 -7.51 0.02 -7.23
C PRO A 143 -7.73 0.67 -8.59
N PRO A 144 -6.88 1.62 -9.02
CA PRO A 144 -6.96 2.28 -10.34
C PRO A 144 -6.84 1.34 -11.55
N THR A 145 -6.46 0.10 -11.34
CA THR A 145 -6.51 -0.95 -12.38
C THR A 145 -7.93 -1.44 -12.66
N LEU A 146 -8.86 -1.17 -11.75
CA LEU A 146 -10.25 -1.62 -11.82
C LEU A 146 -11.26 -0.47 -11.86
N CYS A 147 -10.86 0.78 -11.60
CA CYS A 147 -11.78 1.90 -11.49
C CYS A 147 -11.20 3.16 -12.10
N THR A 148 -12.09 4.12 -12.36
CA THR A 148 -11.77 5.50 -12.73
C THR A 148 -12.95 6.40 -12.39
N GLY A 149 -12.77 7.73 -12.53
CA GLY A 149 -13.82 8.72 -12.36
C GLY A 149 -13.56 9.95 -13.20
N ILE A 150 -14.60 10.77 -13.35
CA ILE A 150 -14.54 12.11 -13.92
C ILE A 150 -14.61 13.07 -12.74
N TRP A 151 -13.56 13.88 -12.59
CA TRP A 151 -13.47 14.87 -11.52
C TRP A 151 -14.22 16.14 -11.91
N ASP A 152 -14.94 16.72 -10.96
CA ASP A 152 -15.55 18.04 -11.05
C ASP A 152 -14.75 19.01 -10.17
N ASP A 153 -14.02 19.91 -10.82
CA ASP A 153 -13.16 20.88 -10.12
C ASP A 153 -13.96 21.88 -9.28
N ALA A 154 -15.19 22.18 -9.67
CA ALA A 154 -16.04 23.13 -8.95
C ALA A 154 -16.62 22.54 -7.66
N GLY A 155 -16.97 21.27 -7.69
CA GLY A 155 -17.53 20.54 -6.55
C GLY A 155 -16.49 19.78 -5.72
N GLU A 156 -15.21 19.76 -6.15
CA GLU A 156 -14.13 18.95 -5.54
C GLU A 156 -14.57 17.50 -5.27
N CYS A 157 -15.30 16.91 -6.21
CA CYS A 157 -15.87 15.59 -6.11
C CYS A 157 -15.92 14.89 -7.48
N LEU A 158 -16.42 13.67 -7.51
CA LEU A 158 -16.67 12.96 -8.76
C LEU A 158 -18.06 13.33 -9.32
N SER A 159 -18.11 13.74 -10.59
CA SER A 159 -19.35 13.88 -11.35
C SER A 159 -19.88 12.54 -11.89
N ALA A 160 -18.98 11.58 -12.12
CA ALA A 160 -19.29 10.20 -12.50
C ALA A 160 -18.10 9.28 -12.15
N GLY A 161 -18.39 8.03 -11.86
CA GLY A 161 -17.35 7.03 -11.61
C GLY A 161 -17.69 5.68 -12.18
N MET A 162 -16.68 4.84 -12.40
CA MET A 162 -16.90 3.45 -12.83
C MET A 162 -15.90 2.50 -12.20
N TRP A 163 -16.32 1.24 -12.10
CA TRP A 163 -15.41 0.13 -11.78
C TRP A 163 -15.75 -1.12 -12.58
N VAL A 164 -14.71 -1.92 -12.80
CA VAL A 164 -14.84 -3.24 -13.45
C VAL A 164 -15.11 -4.27 -12.37
N VAL A 165 -16.26 -4.92 -12.43
CA VAL A 165 -16.68 -5.94 -11.48
C VAL A 165 -16.07 -7.28 -11.84
N SER A 166 -16.09 -7.65 -13.11
CA SER A 166 -15.51 -8.90 -13.57
C SER A 166 -14.90 -8.79 -14.97
N PHE A 167 -14.10 -9.80 -15.30
CA PHE A 167 -13.40 -9.92 -16.58
C PHE A 167 -13.75 -11.26 -17.22
N ALA A 168 -13.91 -11.25 -18.51
CA ALA A 168 -14.15 -12.43 -19.31
C ALA A 168 -13.08 -13.50 -19.07
N LYS A 169 -13.51 -14.77 -19.03
CA LYS A 169 -12.62 -15.91 -18.86
C LYS A 169 -12.53 -16.68 -20.18
N GLU A 170 -11.31 -16.89 -20.65
CA GLU A 170 -11.03 -17.77 -21.79
C GLU A 170 -10.27 -19.01 -21.29
N ARG A 171 -10.80 -20.21 -21.57
CA ARG A 171 -10.22 -21.48 -21.09
C ARG A 171 -9.96 -21.49 -19.58
N GLY A 172 -10.86 -20.88 -18.79
CA GLY A 172 -10.75 -20.77 -17.33
C GLY A 172 -9.76 -19.72 -16.81
N ARG A 173 -9.02 -19.03 -17.69
CA ARG A 173 -8.10 -17.93 -17.31
C ARG A 173 -8.76 -16.58 -17.51
N ARG A 174 -8.59 -15.69 -16.54
CA ARG A 174 -9.04 -14.31 -16.62
C ARG A 174 -8.29 -13.59 -17.76
N THR A 175 -9.04 -12.92 -18.63
CA THR A 175 -8.51 -12.03 -19.66
C THR A 175 -8.43 -10.58 -19.14
N ASN A 176 -7.91 -9.67 -19.96
CA ASN A 176 -7.95 -8.23 -19.66
C ASN A 176 -9.20 -7.55 -20.24
N ARG A 177 -10.17 -8.33 -20.73
CA ARG A 177 -11.40 -7.84 -21.32
C ARG A 177 -12.50 -7.84 -20.24
N PRO A 178 -13.03 -6.66 -19.82
CA PRO A 178 -14.19 -6.58 -18.94
C PRO A 178 -15.40 -7.30 -19.55
N ASP A 179 -16.20 -7.93 -18.72
CA ASP A 179 -17.52 -8.50 -19.05
C ASP A 179 -18.63 -7.94 -18.15
N TRP A 180 -18.28 -7.24 -17.10
CA TRP A 180 -19.19 -6.53 -16.25
C TRP A 180 -18.54 -5.24 -15.76
N VAL A 181 -19.20 -4.09 -16.03
CA VAL A 181 -18.80 -2.75 -15.61
C VAL A 181 -19.98 -2.07 -14.92
N ASP A 182 -19.74 -1.50 -13.77
CA ASP A 182 -20.69 -0.67 -13.06
C ASP A 182 -20.28 0.80 -13.20
N VAL A 183 -21.26 1.67 -13.49
CA VAL A 183 -21.08 3.12 -13.61
C VAL A 183 -21.98 3.81 -12.59
N MET A 184 -21.40 4.66 -11.77
CA MET A 184 -22.08 5.41 -10.72
C MET A 184 -22.28 6.86 -11.15
N LEU A 185 -23.52 7.30 -11.07
CA LEU A 185 -23.98 8.67 -11.31
C LEU A 185 -24.63 9.22 -10.03
N PRO A 186 -24.95 10.53 -9.93
CA PRO A 186 -25.58 11.09 -8.74
C PRO A 186 -26.94 10.48 -8.40
N GLU A 187 -27.72 10.09 -9.41
CA GLU A 187 -29.08 9.56 -9.23
C GLU A 187 -29.15 8.03 -9.23
N CYS A 188 -28.20 7.36 -9.91
CA CYS A 188 -28.32 5.92 -10.14
C CYS A 188 -26.98 5.22 -10.38
N LEU A 189 -27.00 3.93 -10.14
CA LEU A 189 -26.00 2.96 -10.57
C LEU A 189 -26.44 2.32 -11.89
N ILE A 190 -25.61 2.36 -12.92
CA ILE A 190 -25.81 1.65 -14.18
C ILE A 190 -24.96 0.38 -14.19
N ARG A 191 -25.60 -0.77 -14.21
CA ARG A 191 -24.95 -2.08 -14.33
C ARG A 191 -24.87 -2.49 -15.78
N ILE A 192 -23.70 -2.58 -16.36
CA ILE A 192 -23.49 -2.92 -17.77
C ILE A 192 -22.81 -4.27 -17.86
N ARG A 193 -23.49 -5.26 -18.44
CA ARG A 193 -23.03 -6.65 -18.48
C ARG A 193 -23.03 -7.19 -19.91
N ALA A 194 -22.02 -8.00 -20.23
CA ALA A 194 -22.00 -8.77 -21.45
C ALA A 194 -22.70 -10.12 -21.21
N ASP A 195 -23.54 -10.56 -22.16
CA ASP A 195 -24.07 -11.92 -22.21
C ASP A 195 -23.03 -12.91 -22.74
N GLY A 196 -23.38 -14.20 -22.77
CA GLY A 196 -22.51 -15.27 -23.29
C GLY A 196 -22.19 -15.14 -24.79
N GLU A 197 -22.94 -14.32 -25.53
CA GLU A 197 -22.75 -14.02 -26.96
C GLU A 197 -22.00 -12.73 -27.19
N GLY A 198 -21.63 -12.00 -26.14
CA GLY A 198 -20.87 -10.76 -26.19
C GLY A 198 -21.70 -9.52 -26.50
N ARG A 199 -23.04 -9.60 -26.37
CA ARG A 199 -23.95 -8.44 -26.42
C ARG A 199 -23.99 -7.80 -25.04
N TRP A 200 -24.02 -6.47 -25.00
CA TRP A 200 -24.03 -5.69 -23.79
C TRP A 200 -25.43 -5.18 -23.48
N SER A 201 -25.83 -5.28 -22.22
CA SER A 201 -27.09 -4.72 -21.70
C SER A 201 -26.83 -3.86 -20.48
N ALA A 202 -27.64 -2.81 -20.29
CA ALA A 202 -27.56 -1.88 -19.18
C ALA A 202 -28.84 -1.95 -18.33
N GLU A 203 -28.66 -1.97 -17.00
CA GLU A 203 -29.73 -1.96 -16.00
C GLU A 203 -29.49 -0.76 -15.05
N TYR A 204 -30.54 0.00 -14.76
CA TYR A 204 -30.50 1.18 -13.88
C TYR A 204 -31.02 0.82 -12.49
N VAL A 205 -30.28 1.19 -11.45
CA VAL A 205 -30.65 1.01 -10.04
C VAL A 205 -30.50 2.35 -9.33
N GLY A 206 -31.60 2.95 -8.89
CA GLY A 206 -31.57 4.17 -8.08
C GLY A 206 -30.97 3.90 -6.69
N HIS A 207 -30.24 4.89 -6.13
CA HIS A 207 -29.65 4.79 -4.79
C HIS A 207 -30.08 5.92 -3.83
N GLY A 208 -30.72 7.00 -4.32
CA GLY A 208 -31.31 8.05 -3.49
C GLY A 208 -30.35 8.97 -2.74
N LEU A 209 -29.03 8.82 -2.91
CA LEU A 209 -28.05 9.60 -2.16
C LEU A 209 -27.85 11.03 -2.67
N GLY A 210 -28.21 11.33 -3.93
CA GLY A 210 -28.08 12.66 -4.55
C GLY A 210 -26.65 13.07 -4.91
N ILE A 211 -25.67 12.22 -4.69
CA ILE A 211 -24.26 12.41 -5.05
C ILE A 211 -23.72 11.14 -5.71
N VAL A 212 -22.55 11.20 -6.31
CA VAL A 212 -21.78 9.99 -6.70
C VAL A 212 -21.14 9.38 -5.45
N PRO A 213 -21.64 8.26 -4.89
CA PRO A 213 -21.11 7.66 -3.67
C PRO A 213 -19.79 6.90 -3.92
N MET A 214 -18.88 7.58 -4.59
CA MET A 214 -17.53 7.14 -4.86
C MET A 214 -16.53 8.21 -4.40
N PHE A 215 -15.56 7.82 -3.58
CA PHE A 215 -14.65 8.75 -2.93
C PHE A 215 -13.21 8.37 -3.21
N VAL A 216 -12.44 9.34 -3.70
CA VAL A 216 -11.02 9.16 -3.98
C VAL A 216 -10.23 9.30 -2.69
N MET A 217 -9.39 8.33 -2.38
CA MET A 217 -8.35 8.42 -1.35
C MET A 217 -7.00 8.53 -2.05
N PRO A 218 -6.52 9.74 -2.36
CA PRO A 218 -5.33 9.96 -3.16
C PRO A 218 -4.06 9.91 -2.30
N TYR A 219 -2.92 9.61 -2.92
CA TYR A 219 -1.62 9.82 -2.33
C TYR A 219 -0.95 11.04 -2.96
N ASN A 220 -0.61 12.02 -2.12
CA ASN A 220 0.02 13.28 -2.52
C ASN A 220 -0.71 13.96 -3.70
N PRO A 221 -1.98 14.33 -3.51
CA PRO A 221 -2.73 15.09 -4.50
C PRO A 221 -2.17 16.50 -4.65
N ASP A 222 -2.50 17.13 -5.75
CA ASP A 222 -2.17 18.50 -6.12
C ASP A 222 -3.38 19.08 -6.85
N ASP A 223 -3.55 20.38 -6.91
CA ASP A 223 -4.68 21.06 -7.55
C ASP A 223 -4.88 20.59 -8.99
N ASP A 224 -3.78 20.40 -9.75
CA ASP A 224 -3.81 19.84 -11.10
C ASP A 224 -3.98 18.31 -11.14
N ARG A 225 -3.91 17.63 -10.00
CA ARG A 225 -3.89 16.16 -9.90
C ARG A 225 -4.68 15.65 -8.71
N PRO A 226 -6.00 15.79 -8.71
CA PRO A 226 -6.87 15.37 -7.61
C PRO A 226 -6.79 13.88 -7.29
N PHE A 227 -6.41 13.05 -8.27
CA PHE A 227 -6.15 11.61 -8.06
C PHE A 227 -4.76 11.30 -7.50
N GLY A 228 -3.92 12.32 -7.27
CA GLY A 228 -2.61 12.18 -6.68
C GLY A 228 -1.56 11.51 -7.59
N VAL A 229 -0.43 11.11 -6.98
CA VAL A 229 0.71 10.49 -7.67
C VAL A 229 1.14 9.20 -6.98
N SER A 230 1.80 8.31 -7.72
CA SER A 230 2.32 7.05 -7.15
C SER A 230 3.65 7.27 -6.42
N ARG A 231 3.88 6.54 -5.32
CA ARG A 231 5.23 6.44 -4.73
C ARG A 231 6.24 5.77 -5.67
N ILE A 232 5.76 4.89 -6.56
CA ILE A 232 6.57 4.28 -7.62
C ILE A 232 6.56 5.23 -8.83
N ASN A 233 7.09 6.44 -8.64
CA ASN A 233 7.21 7.46 -9.67
C ASN A 233 8.33 7.14 -10.67
N SER A 234 8.59 8.03 -11.63
CA SER A 234 9.62 7.83 -12.66
C SER A 234 11.04 7.77 -12.08
N GLU A 235 11.34 8.55 -11.06
CA GLU A 235 12.64 8.56 -10.39
C GLU A 235 12.89 7.24 -9.66
N VAL A 236 11.91 6.76 -8.88
CA VAL A 236 12.00 5.47 -8.16
C VAL A 236 12.19 4.32 -9.16
N ARG A 237 11.42 4.28 -10.26
CA ARG A 237 11.58 3.26 -11.29
C ARG A 237 12.97 3.29 -11.93
N TRP A 238 13.45 4.48 -12.26
CA TRP A 238 14.79 4.65 -12.82
C TRP A 238 15.88 4.17 -11.86
N LEU A 239 15.78 4.48 -10.56
CA LEU A 239 16.70 4.00 -9.54
C LEU A 239 16.67 2.47 -9.38
N ILE A 240 15.49 1.85 -9.48
CA ILE A 240 15.34 0.39 -9.48
C ILE A 240 16.07 -0.21 -10.69
N ASP A 241 15.88 0.35 -11.88
CA ASP A 241 16.55 -0.12 -13.09
C ASP A 241 18.10 0.05 -13.00
N CYS A 242 18.57 1.14 -12.38
CA CYS A 242 19.98 1.35 -12.09
C CYS A 242 20.52 0.31 -11.09
N ALA A 243 19.78 0.03 -10.03
CA ALA A 243 20.18 -0.99 -9.03
C ALA A 243 20.25 -2.39 -9.66
N MET A 244 19.28 -2.74 -10.50
CA MET A 244 19.31 -4.02 -11.24
C MET A 244 20.53 -4.12 -12.16
N ARG A 245 20.86 -3.06 -12.92
CA ARG A 245 22.08 -3.04 -13.75
C ARG A 245 23.36 -3.13 -12.91
N ALA A 246 23.40 -2.41 -11.79
CA ALA A 246 24.54 -2.47 -10.87
C ALA A 246 24.76 -3.88 -10.32
N SER A 247 23.67 -4.56 -9.93
CA SER A 247 23.74 -5.96 -9.46
C SER A 247 24.21 -6.93 -10.54
N VAL A 248 23.73 -6.78 -11.79
CA VAL A 248 24.24 -7.60 -12.92
C VAL A 248 25.73 -7.38 -13.12
N ASN A 249 26.18 -6.12 -13.10
CA ASN A 249 27.59 -5.79 -13.28
C ASN A 249 28.47 -6.34 -12.15
N GLU A 250 27.96 -6.31 -10.92
CA GLU A 250 28.63 -6.87 -9.73
C GLU A 250 28.78 -8.39 -9.86
N GLU A 251 27.74 -9.11 -10.25
CA GLU A 251 27.78 -10.56 -10.49
C GLU A 251 28.74 -10.93 -11.62
N VAL A 252 28.72 -10.19 -12.73
CA VAL A 252 29.66 -10.39 -13.85
C VAL A 252 31.09 -10.16 -13.38
N ALA A 253 31.37 -9.06 -12.67
CA ALA A 253 32.68 -8.74 -12.16
C ALA A 253 33.16 -9.79 -11.13
N ALA A 254 32.25 -10.28 -10.27
CA ALA A 254 32.55 -11.35 -9.32
C ALA A 254 32.92 -12.66 -10.02
N ALA A 255 32.23 -13.03 -11.09
CA ALA A 255 32.56 -14.21 -11.89
C ALA A 255 33.96 -14.11 -12.54
N PHE A 256 34.33 -12.93 -13.05
CA PHE A 256 35.68 -12.68 -13.57
C PHE A 256 36.75 -12.64 -12.46
N ALA A 257 36.44 -12.05 -11.32
CA ALA A 257 37.37 -12.01 -10.17
C ALA A 257 37.62 -13.39 -9.57
N ALA A 258 36.62 -14.28 -9.57
CA ALA A 258 36.73 -15.65 -9.08
C ALA A 258 37.67 -16.52 -9.94
N SER A 259 37.76 -16.24 -11.24
CA SER A 259 38.66 -16.96 -12.13
C SER A 259 39.90 -16.11 -12.44
N THR A 260 40.99 -16.36 -11.72
CA THR A 260 42.26 -15.66 -11.95
C THR A 260 42.77 -15.86 -13.36
N GLN A 261 42.81 -14.77 -14.14
CA GLN A 261 43.34 -14.83 -15.51
C GLN A 261 44.87 -14.94 -15.46
N LYS A 262 45.38 -16.06 -15.97
CA LYS A 262 46.80 -16.32 -16.08
C LYS A 262 47.23 -16.13 -17.52
N TYR A 263 48.42 -15.65 -17.73
CA TYR A 263 49.01 -15.52 -19.09
C TYR A 263 50.38 -16.12 -19.11
N LEU A 264 50.78 -16.61 -20.28
CA LEU A 264 52.08 -17.16 -20.57
C LEU A 264 52.63 -16.49 -21.81
N LEU A 265 53.82 -15.93 -21.73
CA LEU A 265 54.50 -15.27 -22.83
C LEU A 265 55.72 -16.09 -23.27
N GLY A 266 56.03 -16.09 -24.58
CA GLY A 266 57.23 -16.73 -25.11
C GLY A 266 57.07 -18.25 -25.33
N THR A 267 55.84 -18.73 -25.57
CA THR A 267 55.57 -20.13 -25.95
C THR A 267 55.35 -20.26 -27.43
N ASP A 268 55.75 -21.39 -28.03
CA ASP A 268 55.39 -21.74 -29.40
C ASP A 268 53.88 -22.01 -29.53
N GLY A 269 53.30 -21.65 -30.68
CA GLY A 269 51.82 -21.67 -30.88
C GLY A 269 51.16 -23.05 -30.67
N ASP A 270 51.92 -24.14 -30.76
CA ASP A 270 51.39 -25.51 -30.63
C ASP A 270 51.39 -26.04 -29.21
N ALA A 271 51.96 -25.31 -28.24
CA ALA A 271 52.10 -25.78 -26.83
C ALA A 271 50.76 -26.10 -26.15
N PHE A 272 49.65 -25.68 -26.73
CA PHE A 272 48.29 -25.89 -26.19
C PHE A 272 47.27 -26.44 -27.21
N ALA A 273 47.77 -27.01 -28.34
CA ALA A 273 46.88 -27.47 -29.42
C ALA A 273 45.88 -28.56 -29.00
N ASP A 274 46.23 -29.40 -28.01
CA ASP A 274 45.41 -30.54 -27.55
C ASP A 274 44.56 -30.30 -26.33
N LYS A 275 44.54 -29.10 -25.71
CA LYS A 275 43.79 -28.83 -24.51
C LYS A 275 42.74 -27.75 -24.73
N THR A 276 41.50 -28.03 -24.35
CA THR A 276 40.44 -27.02 -24.32
C THR A 276 40.89 -25.85 -23.44
N LYS A 277 40.77 -24.63 -23.98
CA LYS A 277 41.22 -23.38 -23.30
C LYS A 277 40.73 -23.22 -21.85
N TRP A 278 39.66 -23.86 -21.50
CA TRP A 278 39.08 -23.84 -20.13
C TRP A 278 39.77 -24.78 -19.15
N SER A 279 40.20 -25.99 -19.53
CA SER A 279 40.87 -26.93 -18.64
C SER A 279 42.26 -26.47 -18.23
N ALA A 280 42.84 -25.56 -18.99
CA ALA A 280 44.17 -24.98 -18.71
C ALA A 280 44.14 -23.86 -17.67
N PHE A 281 42.97 -23.25 -17.42
CA PHE A 281 42.84 -22.07 -16.53
C PHE A 281 42.52 -22.38 -15.08
N ILE A 282 41.91 -23.53 -14.78
CA ILE A 282 41.46 -23.86 -13.42
C ILE A 282 42.36 -24.97 -12.84
N GLY A 283 43.39 -24.59 -12.09
CA GLY A 283 44.07 -25.47 -11.13
C GLY A 283 45.10 -26.44 -11.65
N SER A 284 45.52 -26.35 -12.92
CA SER A 284 46.61 -27.21 -13.42
C SER A 284 47.97 -26.54 -13.30
N ILE A 285 48.97 -27.32 -12.83
CA ILE A 285 50.37 -26.93 -12.90
C ILE A 285 50.83 -27.12 -14.33
N PHE A 286 51.31 -26.04 -14.96
CA PHE A 286 51.83 -26.08 -16.33
C PHE A 286 53.31 -26.36 -16.30
N GLU A 287 53.73 -27.48 -16.89
CA GLU A 287 55.10 -27.70 -17.25
C GLU A 287 55.30 -27.21 -18.69
N VAL A 288 56.08 -26.16 -18.87
CA VAL A 288 56.40 -25.59 -20.17
C VAL A 288 57.88 -25.63 -20.40
N THR A 289 58.28 -26.26 -21.47
CA THR A 289 59.67 -26.32 -21.92
C THR A 289 60.09 -25.01 -22.57
N LYS A 290 61.41 -24.81 -22.77
CA LYS A 290 61.94 -23.67 -23.54
C LYS A 290 61.35 -23.66 -24.96
N ASN A 291 61.16 -22.45 -25.48
CA ASN A 291 60.71 -22.27 -26.88
C ASN A 291 61.85 -22.72 -27.84
N GLN A 292 61.56 -22.73 -29.16
CA GLN A 292 62.54 -23.14 -30.18
C GLN A 292 63.77 -22.21 -30.22
N ASP A 293 63.64 -20.97 -29.77
CA ASP A 293 64.71 -19.97 -29.67
C ASP A 293 65.54 -20.09 -28.37
N GLY A 294 65.15 -20.99 -27.48
CA GLY A 294 65.81 -21.25 -26.20
C GLY A 294 65.41 -20.35 -25.04
N ASP A 295 64.44 -19.49 -25.22
CA ASP A 295 63.95 -18.61 -24.19
C ASP A 295 63.00 -19.32 -23.20
N ILE A 296 63.05 -18.89 -21.91
CA ILE A 296 62.22 -19.43 -20.85
C ILE A 296 60.89 -18.68 -20.88
N PRO A 297 59.73 -19.37 -21.05
CA PRO A 297 58.41 -18.75 -21.02
C PRO A 297 58.18 -18.02 -19.69
N GLN A 298 57.63 -16.82 -19.78
CA GLN A 298 57.24 -16.01 -18.61
C GLN A 298 55.79 -16.28 -18.26
N PHE A 299 55.59 -16.76 -17.03
CA PHE A 299 54.24 -16.93 -16.46
C PHE A 299 53.89 -15.70 -15.64
N GLY A 300 52.69 -15.18 -15.90
CA GLY A 300 52.15 -14.08 -15.11
C GLY A 300 50.65 -14.28 -14.82
N GLN A 301 50.17 -13.52 -13.84
CA GLN A 301 48.79 -13.48 -13.44
C GLN A 301 48.33 -12.03 -13.48
N LEU A 302 47.18 -11.75 -14.11
CA LEU A 302 46.58 -10.43 -14.04
C LEU A 302 46.14 -10.15 -12.62
N ALA A 303 46.36 -8.90 -12.16
CA ALA A 303 45.86 -8.45 -10.88
C ALA A 303 44.35 -8.59 -10.82
N GLN A 304 43.84 -9.15 -9.72
CA GLN A 304 42.40 -9.22 -9.50
C GLN A 304 41.81 -7.80 -9.40
N PRO A 305 40.74 -7.51 -10.14
CA PRO A 305 40.05 -6.23 -10.01
C PRO A 305 39.43 -6.10 -8.62
N SER A 306 39.51 -4.90 -8.04
CA SER A 306 38.80 -4.61 -6.77
C SER A 306 37.30 -4.54 -7.02
N MET A 307 36.51 -5.19 -6.16
CA MET A 307 35.04 -5.11 -6.16
C MET A 307 34.52 -3.83 -5.45
N GLN A 308 35.39 -3.14 -4.71
CA GLN A 308 35.00 -1.98 -3.90
C GLN A 308 34.27 -0.89 -4.69
N PRO A 309 34.70 -0.48 -5.92
CA PRO A 309 33.96 0.53 -6.69
C PRO A 309 32.54 0.11 -7.04
N MET A 310 32.27 -1.19 -7.24
CA MET A 310 30.93 -1.72 -7.52
C MET A 310 30.03 -1.61 -6.29
N THR A 311 30.53 -2.05 -5.14
CA THR A 311 29.81 -1.94 -3.85
C THR A 311 29.55 -0.47 -3.48
N GLU A 312 30.52 0.42 -3.68
CA GLU A 312 30.34 1.86 -3.44
C GLU A 312 29.28 2.47 -4.38
N HIS A 313 29.26 2.05 -5.66
CA HIS A 313 28.24 2.49 -6.59
C HIS A 313 26.85 2.06 -6.15
N PHE A 314 26.67 0.80 -5.76
CA PHE A 314 25.39 0.29 -5.24
C PHE A 314 24.98 1.04 -3.96
N ALA A 315 25.91 1.27 -3.04
CA ALA A 315 25.65 2.07 -1.83
C ALA A 315 25.20 3.50 -2.14
N ASN A 316 25.73 4.12 -3.18
CA ASN A 316 25.30 5.45 -3.64
C ASN A 316 23.87 5.41 -4.22
N LEU A 317 23.48 4.34 -4.92
CA LEU A 317 22.10 4.15 -5.39
C LEU A 317 21.13 4.00 -4.21
N CYS A 318 21.50 3.28 -3.15
CA CYS A 318 20.71 3.17 -1.92
C CYS A 318 20.51 4.54 -1.25
N LYS A 319 21.56 5.37 -1.15
CA LYS A 319 21.47 6.73 -0.61
C LYS A 319 20.52 7.62 -1.45
N ARG A 320 20.61 7.55 -2.77
CA ARG A 320 19.69 8.27 -3.67
C ARG A 320 18.25 7.80 -3.53
N MET A 321 18.03 6.48 -3.40
CA MET A 321 16.71 5.92 -3.15
C MET A 321 16.13 6.39 -1.80
N SER A 322 16.96 6.45 -0.76
CA SER A 322 16.61 7.01 0.54
C SER A 322 16.17 8.47 0.42
N ALA A 323 16.94 9.30 -0.28
CA ALA A 323 16.61 10.70 -0.51
C ALA A 323 15.28 10.89 -1.28
N ALA A 324 15.06 10.12 -2.35
CA ALA A 324 13.85 10.18 -3.17
C ALA A 324 12.58 9.76 -2.40
N THR A 325 12.69 8.75 -1.53
CA THR A 325 11.54 8.15 -0.86
C THR A 325 11.30 8.69 0.56
N GLY A 326 12.34 9.22 1.22
CA GLY A 326 12.33 9.59 2.64
C GLY A 326 12.42 8.38 3.58
N ILE A 327 12.75 7.20 3.05
CA ILE A 327 12.98 5.98 3.82
C ILE A 327 14.44 5.94 4.23
N HIS A 328 14.72 5.64 5.50
CA HIS A 328 16.09 5.56 6.01
C HIS A 328 16.93 4.56 5.21
N VAL A 329 18.20 4.89 4.94
CA VAL A 329 19.11 4.11 4.10
C VAL A 329 19.34 2.68 4.63
N GLY A 330 19.25 2.47 5.94
CA GLY A 330 19.33 1.16 6.57
C GLY A 330 18.24 0.18 6.11
N GLN A 331 17.09 0.69 5.68
CA GLN A 331 16.00 -0.13 5.09
C GLN A 331 16.36 -0.68 3.70
N PHE A 332 17.39 -0.13 3.06
CA PHE A 332 17.93 -0.60 1.77
C PHE A 332 19.20 -1.45 1.93
N GLY A 333 19.52 -1.89 3.17
CA GLY A 333 20.60 -2.84 3.43
C GLY A 333 21.97 -2.20 3.76
N ILE A 334 22.04 -0.87 3.89
CA ILE A 334 23.28 -0.21 4.31
C ILE A 334 23.21 0.01 5.82
N MET A 335 24.03 -0.73 6.55
CA MET A 335 24.14 -0.58 7.99
C MET A 335 25.23 0.44 8.34
N SER A 336 25.01 1.25 9.37
CA SER A 336 26.04 2.07 9.99
C SER A 336 26.83 1.22 10.98
N ASP A 337 28.15 1.37 10.98
CA ASP A 337 29.04 0.65 11.90
C ASP A 337 28.84 1.09 13.36
N ASN A 338 28.24 2.26 13.59
CA ASN A 338 27.92 2.76 14.91
C ASN A 338 26.41 2.67 15.16
N PRO A 339 25.94 2.04 16.25
CA PRO A 339 24.54 2.01 16.62
C PRO A 339 24.08 3.44 16.93
N SER A 340 23.06 3.91 16.19
CA SER A 340 22.42 5.20 16.44
C SER A 340 21.65 5.18 17.75
N SER A 341 21.60 6.30 18.48
CA SER A 341 20.69 6.42 19.62
C SER A 341 19.23 6.35 19.19
N ALA A 342 18.32 6.01 20.11
CA ALA A 342 16.89 5.96 19.83
C ALA A 342 16.36 7.30 19.27
N ASP A 343 16.87 8.42 19.77
CA ASP A 343 16.50 9.75 19.29
C ASP A 343 17.03 10.02 17.88
N ALA A 344 18.26 9.55 17.56
CA ALA A 344 18.80 9.64 16.21
C ALA A 344 17.97 8.83 15.21
N ILE A 345 17.59 7.61 15.54
CA ILE A 345 16.71 6.76 14.72
C ILE A 345 15.34 7.45 14.49
N TYR A 346 14.79 8.08 15.52
CA TYR A 346 13.55 8.83 15.39
C TYR A 346 13.69 10.01 14.42
N LEU A 347 14.76 10.80 14.54
CA LEU A 347 15.06 11.93 13.64
C LEU A 347 15.29 11.47 12.20
N GLU A 348 15.99 10.37 12.00
CA GLU A 348 16.25 9.78 10.67
C GLU A 348 14.95 9.31 9.98
N ASN A 349 13.94 8.87 10.73
CA ASN A 349 12.63 8.47 10.21
C ASN A 349 11.64 9.64 10.08
N SER A 350 11.97 10.85 10.59
CA SER A 350 11.05 11.99 10.60
C SER A 350 10.54 12.40 9.21
N PRO A 351 11.32 12.36 8.11
CA PRO A 351 10.81 12.67 6.77
C PRO A 351 9.70 11.70 6.31
N LEU A 352 9.83 10.42 6.63
CA LEU A 352 8.81 9.42 6.33
C LEU A 352 7.55 9.66 7.18
N ILE A 353 7.72 9.92 8.47
CA ILE A 353 6.62 10.19 9.41
C ILE A 353 5.80 11.41 8.96
N LEU A 354 6.46 12.48 8.49
CA LEU A 354 5.77 13.65 7.94
C LEU A 354 4.94 13.31 6.71
N LYS A 355 5.49 12.52 5.77
CA LYS A 355 4.75 12.03 4.61
C LYS A 355 3.55 11.16 5.02
N CYS A 356 3.70 10.31 6.04
CA CYS A 356 2.60 9.53 6.59
C CYS A 356 1.50 10.40 7.19
N LYS A 357 1.88 11.43 7.98
CA LYS A 357 0.91 12.39 8.56
C LYS A 357 0.14 13.15 7.49
N THR A 358 0.80 13.58 6.42
CA THR A 358 0.13 14.24 5.28
C THR A 358 -0.86 13.29 4.62
N PHE A 359 -0.44 12.07 4.31
CA PHE A 359 -1.33 11.08 3.70
C PHE A 359 -2.51 10.70 4.61
N ILE A 360 -2.30 10.61 5.93
CA ILE A 360 -3.38 10.34 6.89
C ILE A 360 -4.45 11.44 6.84
N LYS A 361 -4.09 12.72 6.61
CA LYS A 361 -5.08 13.80 6.46
C LYS A 361 -5.97 13.57 5.25
N GLU A 362 -5.39 13.21 4.10
CA GLU A 362 -6.14 12.89 2.88
C GLU A 362 -7.02 11.64 3.07
N ALA A 363 -6.47 10.61 3.71
CA ALA A 363 -7.21 9.40 4.03
C ALA A 363 -8.39 9.66 4.99
N LYS A 364 -8.21 10.53 5.99
CA LYS A 364 -9.29 10.95 6.89
C LYS A 364 -10.42 11.66 6.14
N ALA A 365 -10.08 12.61 5.28
CA ALA A 365 -11.06 13.34 4.48
C ALA A 365 -11.89 12.39 3.58
N ALA A 366 -11.23 11.47 2.89
CA ALA A 366 -11.92 10.48 2.06
C ALA A 366 -12.81 9.53 2.90
N LEU A 367 -12.28 8.99 3.99
CA LEU A 367 -13.00 8.03 4.84
C LEU A 367 -14.14 8.68 5.64
N SER A 368 -14.06 9.96 5.99
CA SER A 368 -15.17 10.69 6.58
C SER A 368 -16.37 10.75 5.61
N ARG A 369 -16.13 11.13 4.36
CA ARG A 369 -17.17 11.10 3.30
C ARG A 369 -17.75 9.70 3.09
N VAL A 370 -16.91 8.65 3.12
CA VAL A 370 -17.35 7.24 3.05
C VAL A 370 -18.25 6.88 4.22
N ALA A 371 -17.92 7.31 5.43
CA ALA A 371 -18.71 7.02 6.62
C ALA A 371 -20.08 7.73 6.57
N VAL A 372 -20.11 9.00 6.18
CA VAL A 372 -21.37 9.75 5.97
C VAL A 372 -22.26 9.07 4.93
N ALA A 373 -21.70 8.68 3.77
CA ALA A 373 -22.45 7.97 2.73
C ALA A 373 -22.97 6.61 3.21
N ALA A 374 -22.20 5.91 4.05
CA ALA A 374 -22.63 4.65 4.64
C ALA A 374 -23.78 4.85 5.64
N VAL A 375 -23.72 5.89 6.48
CA VAL A 375 -24.81 6.27 7.38
C VAL A 375 -26.07 6.67 6.59
N ALA A 376 -25.93 7.49 5.54
CA ALA A 376 -27.02 7.85 4.65
C ALA A 376 -27.72 6.61 4.07
N THR A 377 -26.92 5.62 3.62
CA THR A 377 -27.44 4.35 3.10
C THR A 377 -28.18 3.53 4.16
N GLU A 378 -27.64 3.43 5.39
CA GLU A 378 -28.29 2.70 6.50
C GLU A 378 -29.62 3.34 6.95
N LEU A 379 -29.70 4.67 6.89
CA LEU A 379 -30.88 5.43 7.30
C LEU A 379 -31.88 5.65 6.14
N GLY A 380 -31.51 5.32 4.89
CA GLY A 380 -32.30 5.60 3.71
C GLY A 380 -32.48 7.11 3.45
N ALA A 381 -31.55 7.94 3.90
CA ALA A 381 -31.52 9.38 3.76
C ALA A 381 -30.64 9.81 2.57
N SER A 382 -30.74 11.08 2.17
CA SER A 382 -29.79 11.67 1.23
C SER A 382 -28.44 11.91 1.90
N TYR A 383 -27.39 12.07 1.08
CA TYR A 383 -26.04 12.37 1.60
C TYR A 383 -26.03 13.69 2.39
N ALA A 384 -26.70 14.73 1.89
CA ALA A 384 -26.74 16.02 2.53
C ALA A 384 -27.43 15.98 3.91
N GLU A 385 -28.54 15.26 4.05
CA GLU A 385 -29.22 15.07 5.33
C GLU A 385 -28.34 14.32 6.34
N ALA A 386 -27.59 13.30 5.88
CA ALA A 386 -26.68 12.56 6.73
C ALA A 386 -25.45 13.39 7.12
N GLU A 387 -24.94 14.24 6.23
CA GLU A 387 -23.81 15.13 6.50
C GLU A 387 -24.15 16.18 7.56
N GLU A 388 -25.36 16.74 7.52
CA GLU A 388 -25.85 17.66 8.56
C GLU A 388 -26.09 16.97 9.91
N ALA A 389 -26.49 15.69 9.89
CA ALA A 389 -26.84 14.95 11.10
C ALA A 389 -25.65 14.27 11.79
N CYS A 390 -24.50 14.12 11.11
CA CYS A 390 -23.40 13.28 11.59
C CYS A 390 -22.09 14.05 11.68
N ASP A 391 -21.52 14.17 12.89
CA ASP A 391 -20.11 14.54 13.06
C ASP A 391 -19.28 13.27 13.20
N VAL A 392 -18.67 12.84 12.09
CA VAL A 392 -17.88 11.61 12.02
C VAL A 392 -16.39 11.93 12.06
N SER A 393 -15.72 11.43 13.07
CA SER A 393 -14.26 11.43 13.18
C SER A 393 -13.65 10.12 12.71
N VAL A 394 -12.55 10.20 11.97
CA VAL A 394 -11.78 9.05 11.47
C VAL A 394 -10.47 8.95 12.24
N ASN A 395 -10.21 7.83 12.86
CA ASN A 395 -9.04 7.63 13.71
C ASN A 395 -7.96 6.80 13.03
N PHE A 396 -6.72 7.24 13.20
CA PHE A 396 -5.51 6.52 12.82
C PHE A 396 -4.53 6.53 13.97
N LEU A 397 -3.76 5.46 14.13
CA LEU A 397 -2.66 5.41 15.09
C LEU A 397 -1.56 6.40 14.72
N ASN A 398 -0.76 6.80 15.70
CA ASN A 398 0.36 7.71 15.47
C ASN A 398 1.44 7.03 14.61
N PRO A 399 1.77 7.55 13.43
CA PRO A 399 2.76 6.94 12.53
C PRO A 399 4.19 6.97 13.08
N ALA A 400 4.47 7.75 14.11
CA ALA A 400 5.79 7.83 14.72
C ALA A 400 6.20 6.56 15.48
N MET A 401 5.24 5.71 15.83
CA MET A 401 5.46 4.46 16.60
C MET A 401 6.46 4.67 17.76
N PRO A 402 6.17 5.56 18.73
CA PRO A 402 7.06 5.77 19.86
C PRO A 402 7.23 4.45 20.62
N THR A 403 8.36 4.26 21.28
CA THR A 403 8.59 3.07 22.08
C THR A 403 7.55 2.96 23.20
N LEU A 404 7.22 1.74 23.63
CA LEU A 404 6.25 1.52 24.71
C LEU A 404 6.60 2.34 25.97
N ALA A 405 7.89 2.45 26.29
CA ALA A 405 8.36 3.26 27.42
C ALA A 405 8.05 4.76 27.25
N GLN A 406 8.26 5.32 26.04
CA GLN A 406 7.94 6.72 25.74
C GLN A 406 6.42 6.97 25.74
N GLN A 407 5.63 6.02 25.25
CA GLN A 407 4.15 6.10 25.28
C GLN A 407 3.63 6.04 26.71
N THR A 408 4.14 5.12 27.52
CA THR A 408 3.77 4.97 28.93
C THR A 408 4.13 6.21 29.72
N ASP A 409 5.33 6.76 29.57
CA ASP A 409 5.75 7.99 30.25
C ASP A 409 4.87 9.20 29.86
N SER A 410 4.55 9.35 28.58
CA SER A 410 3.64 10.39 28.11
C SER A 410 2.21 10.21 28.63
N SER A 411 1.69 8.98 28.65
CA SER A 411 0.34 8.68 29.09
C SER A 411 0.20 8.90 30.60
N ILE A 412 1.21 8.56 31.41
CA ILE A 412 1.24 8.80 32.87
C ILE A 412 1.27 10.32 33.12
N LYS A 413 2.07 11.10 32.37
CA LYS A 413 2.08 12.56 32.48
C LYS A 413 0.72 13.17 32.14
N LEU A 414 0.04 12.68 31.10
CA LEU A 414 -1.32 13.11 30.78
C LEU A 414 -2.32 12.74 31.89
N ALA A 415 -2.22 11.54 32.45
CA ALA A 415 -3.08 11.08 33.55
C ALA A 415 -2.88 11.89 34.85
N SER A 416 -1.70 12.48 35.03
CA SER A 416 -1.43 13.36 36.18
C SER A 416 -2.05 14.77 36.08
N VAL A 417 -2.44 15.18 34.84
CA VAL A 417 -3.01 16.51 34.56
C VAL A 417 -4.50 16.45 34.26
N VAL A 418 -4.96 15.35 33.67
CA VAL A 418 -6.38 15.16 33.27
C VAL A 418 -6.99 14.11 34.17
N ASP A 419 -7.87 14.57 35.09
CA ASP A 419 -8.57 13.69 36.04
C ASP A 419 -9.41 12.64 35.29
N GLY A 420 -9.29 11.37 35.72
CA GLY A 420 -10.03 10.26 35.18
C GLY A 420 -9.44 9.68 33.87
N PHE A 421 -8.40 10.30 33.27
CA PHE A 421 -7.79 9.83 32.01
C PHE A 421 -7.23 8.40 32.13
N ALA A 422 -6.66 8.02 33.26
CA ALA A 422 -6.15 6.68 33.52
C ALA A 422 -7.21 5.56 33.40
N GLY A 423 -8.50 5.89 33.58
CA GLY A 423 -9.62 4.97 33.43
C GLY A 423 -10.18 4.86 32.03
N THR A 424 -9.64 5.60 31.07
CA THR A 424 -10.18 5.64 29.71
C THR A 424 -9.58 4.55 28.81
N PRO A 425 -10.35 4.02 27.85
CA PRO A 425 -9.82 3.12 26.81
C PRO A 425 -8.62 3.68 26.06
N THR A 426 -8.58 4.99 25.86
CA THR A 426 -7.48 5.69 25.19
C THR A 426 -6.18 5.58 25.97
N PHE A 427 -6.22 5.72 27.30
CA PHE A 427 -5.04 5.55 28.14
C PHE A 427 -4.46 4.13 28.00
N TRP A 428 -5.29 3.11 28.00
CA TRP A 428 -4.83 1.72 27.91
C TRP A 428 -4.27 1.37 26.54
N ARG A 429 -4.88 1.87 25.45
CA ARG A 429 -4.33 1.75 24.09
C ARG A 429 -2.95 2.42 23.97
N LEU A 430 -2.78 3.61 24.54
CA LEU A 430 -1.48 4.29 24.58
C LEU A 430 -0.43 3.48 25.36
N ASN A 431 -0.83 2.64 26.28
CA ASN A 431 0.05 1.74 27.04
C ASN A 431 0.23 0.37 26.40
N GLY A 432 -0.21 0.19 25.15
CA GLY A 432 0.07 -1.00 24.33
C GLY A 432 -0.96 -2.13 24.45
N LEU A 433 -2.11 -1.90 25.12
CA LEU A 433 -3.19 -2.87 25.14
C LEU A 433 -3.94 -2.84 23.80
N ASP A 434 -4.25 -4.01 23.28
CA ASP A 434 -5.08 -4.14 22.08
C ASP A 434 -6.58 -3.94 22.41
N ASP A 435 -7.43 -3.85 21.37
CA ASP A 435 -8.87 -3.58 21.54
C ASP A 435 -9.61 -4.69 22.31
N ASP A 436 -9.15 -5.92 22.23
CA ASP A 436 -9.76 -7.04 22.98
C ASP A 436 -9.34 -7.01 24.43
N GLU A 437 -8.08 -6.69 24.71
CA GLU A 437 -7.56 -6.47 26.06
C GLU A 437 -8.23 -5.26 26.71
N VAL A 438 -8.37 -4.13 26.01
CA VAL A 438 -9.07 -2.94 26.46
C VAL A 438 -10.53 -3.26 26.83
N ARG A 439 -11.23 -4.05 26.00
CA ARG A 439 -12.60 -4.51 26.30
C ARG A 439 -12.66 -5.37 27.55
N ASN A 440 -11.71 -6.30 27.71
CA ASN A 440 -11.64 -7.18 28.87
C ASN A 440 -11.42 -6.37 30.15
N VAL A 441 -10.41 -5.50 30.17
CA VAL A 441 -10.10 -4.61 31.30
C VAL A 441 -11.29 -3.70 31.64
N SER A 442 -11.93 -3.10 30.63
CA SER A 442 -13.12 -2.26 30.80
C SER A 442 -14.27 -3.05 31.46
N SER A 443 -14.47 -4.31 31.02
CA SER A 443 -15.51 -5.18 31.60
C SER A 443 -15.23 -5.58 33.05
N GLU A 444 -13.96 -5.84 33.37
CA GLU A 444 -13.53 -6.16 34.75
C GLU A 444 -13.69 -4.97 35.68
N ILE A 445 -13.31 -3.78 35.26
CA ILE A 445 -13.49 -2.55 36.02
C ILE A 445 -14.97 -2.31 36.31
N ARG A 446 -15.85 -2.42 35.29
CA ARG A 446 -17.31 -2.27 35.50
C ARG A 446 -17.84 -3.27 36.50
N ARG A 447 -17.43 -4.56 36.40
CA ARG A 447 -17.85 -5.61 37.37
C ARG A 447 -17.38 -5.28 38.81
N ASN A 448 -16.15 -4.79 38.94
CA ASN A 448 -15.59 -4.43 40.25
C ASN A 448 -16.32 -3.22 40.86
N VAL A 449 -16.59 -2.17 40.05
CA VAL A 449 -17.37 -0.99 40.49
C VAL A 449 -18.78 -1.40 40.88
N THR A 450 -19.45 -2.23 40.09
CA THR A 450 -20.81 -2.73 40.44
C THR A 450 -20.78 -3.56 41.69
N ARG A 451 -19.74 -4.39 41.89
CA ARG A 451 -19.57 -5.22 43.09
C ARG A 451 -19.29 -4.37 44.35
N SER A 452 -18.44 -3.34 44.25
CA SER A 452 -18.17 -2.43 45.37
C SER A 452 -19.43 -1.63 45.75
N ALA A 453 -20.14 -1.08 44.74
CA ALA A 453 -21.40 -0.37 44.99
C ALA A 453 -22.46 -1.26 45.65
N ALA A 454 -22.57 -2.53 45.26
CA ALA A 454 -23.48 -3.49 45.86
C ALA A 454 -23.09 -3.83 47.35
N LEU A 455 -21.78 -3.93 47.62
CA LEU A 455 -21.28 -4.16 48.99
C LEU A 455 -21.50 -2.95 49.87
N ASP A 456 -21.33 -1.73 49.37
CA ASP A 456 -21.58 -0.48 50.08
C ASP A 456 -23.07 -0.31 50.40
N LEU A 457 -23.96 -0.68 49.49
CA LEU A 457 -25.39 -0.70 49.67
C LEU A 457 -25.80 -1.70 50.78
N MET A 458 -25.20 -2.92 50.75
CA MET A 458 -25.43 -3.93 51.78
C MET A 458 -24.89 -3.51 53.18
N ALA A 459 -23.75 -2.79 53.20
CA ALA A 459 -23.21 -2.24 54.42
C ALA A 459 -24.10 -1.12 54.99
N GLY A 460 -24.62 -0.25 54.13
CA GLY A 460 -25.57 0.83 54.52
C GLY A 460 -26.90 0.29 55.05
N VAL A 461 -27.41 -0.82 54.50
CA VAL A 461 -28.62 -1.49 55.00
C VAL A 461 -28.40 -2.11 56.38
N ARG A 462 -27.18 -2.54 56.73
CA ARG A 462 -26.85 -3.08 58.08
C ARG A 462 -26.69 -1.99 59.19
N GLN A 463 -26.59 -0.72 58.79
CA GLN A 463 -26.48 0.43 59.73
C GLN A 463 -27.78 1.20 59.87
N ALA A 464 -28.91 0.72 59.36
CA ALA A 464 -30.20 1.32 59.65
C ALA A 464 -30.50 1.15 61.13
N PRO A 465 -30.82 2.24 61.93
CA PRO A 465 -31.11 2.14 63.34
C PRO A 465 -32.37 1.30 63.54
N GLU A 466 -32.28 0.41 64.51
CA GLU A 466 -33.44 -0.35 65.07
C GLU A 466 -34.56 0.61 65.39
N PRO A 467 -35.83 0.34 65.05
CA PRO A 467 -36.94 1.18 65.45
C PRO A 467 -37.03 1.17 66.94
N ALA A 468 -37.00 2.37 67.57
CA ALA A 468 -37.18 2.54 69.03
C ALA A 468 -38.43 1.81 69.48
N ALA A 469 -38.28 0.91 70.41
CA ALA A 469 -39.39 0.24 71.11
C ALA A 469 -40.31 1.29 71.71
N ALA A 470 -41.60 1.24 71.34
CA ALA A 470 -42.62 2.05 72.04
C ALA A 470 -42.77 1.51 73.45
N ASP A 471 -42.40 2.32 74.41
CA ASP A 471 -42.79 2.12 75.79
C ASP A 471 -44.29 2.47 75.95
N ASP A 472 -45.07 1.50 76.51
CA ASP A 472 -46.41 1.69 77.05
C ASP A 472 -46.35 2.45 78.36
#